data_be36320d1c47ff7b2ee01903d4a65b2f
#
_entry.id   be36320d1c47ff7b2ee01903d4a65b2f
#
_cell.length_a   1.000
_cell.length_b   1.000
_cell.length_c   1.000
_cell.angle_alpha   90.00
_cell.angle_beta   90.00
_cell.angle_gamma   90.00
#
_symmetry.space_group_name_H-M   'P 1'
#
loop_
_entity.id
_entity.type
_entity.pdbx_description
1 polymer ?
#
loop_
_entity_poly.entity_id
_entity_poly.type
_entity_poly.pdbx_seq_one_letter_code
_entity_poly.pdbx_strand_id
1 'polypeptide(L)'
;VAPALASVLADLVRYGERRERKDEFAPFSSLTPREHEILCHLSEGQSNKVIARNLNISDGTVKLHVKAILRKLSVHSRVEAAVMAVEKGVCKREVREQT
;
A
#
# COMPACT_ATOMS: atom_id res chain seq x y z
N VAL A 1 -29.06 23.38 18.49
CA VAL A 1 -28.62 22.05 18.66
C VAL A 1 -27.95 21.51 17.45
N ALA A 2 -28.63 21.57 16.38
CA ALA A 2 -28.05 21.07 15.19
C ALA A 2 -26.69 21.70 14.94
N PRO A 3 -26.53 22.97 15.14
CA PRO A 3 -25.21 23.54 14.93
C PRO A 3 -24.17 22.96 15.85
N ALA A 4 -24.53 22.78 17.09
CA ALA A 4 -23.58 22.23 18.02
C ALA A 4 -23.30 20.80 17.67
N LEU A 5 -24.31 20.07 17.36
CA LEU A 5 -24.13 18.71 17.00
C LEU A 5 -23.33 18.61 15.72
N ALA A 6 -23.66 19.44 14.77
CA ALA A 6 -22.93 19.41 13.53
C ALA A 6 -21.48 19.76 13.78
N SER A 7 -21.23 20.65 14.70
CA SER A 7 -19.87 21.00 15.01
C SER A 7 -19.12 19.84 15.61
N VAL A 8 -19.75 19.13 16.50
CA VAL A 8 -19.13 17.99 17.11
C VAL A 8 -18.90 16.92 16.07
N LEU A 9 -19.89 16.69 15.24
CA LEU A 9 -19.73 15.71 14.20
C LEU A 9 -18.64 16.14 13.22
N ALA A 10 -18.60 17.40 12.93
CA ALA A 10 -17.58 17.89 12.01
C ALA A 10 -16.22 17.70 12.61
N ASP A 11 -16.10 17.90 13.91
CA ASP A 11 -14.81 17.69 14.54
C ASP A 11 -14.42 16.24 14.50
N LEU A 12 -15.36 15.36 14.76
CA LEU A 12 -15.08 13.95 14.70
C LEU A 12 -14.70 13.54 13.29
N VAL A 13 -15.42 14.07 12.34
CA VAL A 13 -15.14 13.74 10.96
C VAL A 13 -13.80 14.28 10.57
N ARG A 14 -13.51 15.52 10.96
CA ARG A 14 -12.23 16.09 10.61
C ARG A 14 -11.11 15.31 11.22
N TYR A 15 -11.30 14.95 12.48
CA TYR A 15 -10.30 14.18 13.17
C TYR A 15 -10.14 12.85 12.49
N GLY A 16 -11.25 12.23 12.17
CA GLY A 16 -11.22 10.97 11.47
C GLY A 16 -10.65 11.12 10.09
N GLU A 17 -11.02 12.20 9.42
CA GLU A 17 -10.49 12.42 8.12
C GLU A 17 -9.01 12.60 8.12
N ARG A 18 -8.50 13.31 9.10
CA ARG A 18 -7.09 13.48 9.19
C ARG A 18 -6.44 12.15 9.37
N ARG A 19 -7.01 11.34 10.25
CA ARG A 19 -6.46 10.04 10.46
C ARG A 19 -6.65 9.20 9.24
N GLU A 20 -7.78 9.33 8.59
CA GLU A 20 -8.00 8.57 7.41
C GLU A 20 -7.09 8.94 6.30
N ARG A 21 -6.80 10.22 6.15
CA ARG A 21 -5.86 10.61 5.14
C ARG A 21 -4.52 10.05 5.44
N LYS A 22 -4.15 10.06 6.73
CA LYS A 22 -2.93 9.45 7.10
C LYS A 22 -3.05 7.99 6.88
N ASP A 23 -4.19 7.42 7.29
CA ASP A 23 -4.40 6.01 7.17
C ASP A 23 -4.47 5.58 5.72
N GLU A 24 -4.87 6.46 4.87
CA GLU A 24 -4.94 6.13 3.47
C GLU A 24 -3.59 5.66 3.01
N PHE A 25 -2.54 6.26 3.51
CA PHE A 25 -1.21 5.87 3.14
C PHE A 25 -0.44 5.24 4.27
N ALA A 26 -1.01 5.19 5.46
CA ALA A 26 -0.29 4.66 6.60
C ALA A 26 0.18 3.23 6.41
N PRO A 27 -0.64 2.32 5.89
CA PRO A 27 -0.17 0.98 5.70
C PRO A 27 1.04 0.95 4.77
N PHE A 28 0.99 1.77 3.72
CA PHE A 28 2.09 1.80 2.80
C PHE A 28 3.29 2.50 3.42
N SER A 29 3.03 3.46 4.30
CA SER A 29 4.12 4.15 4.96
C SER A 29 4.88 3.24 5.90
N SER A 30 4.25 2.19 6.37
CA SER A 30 4.92 1.29 7.28
C SER A 30 5.79 0.27 6.54
N LEU A 31 5.72 0.27 5.23
CA LEU A 31 6.54 -0.64 4.46
C LEU A 31 7.96 -0.12 4.39
N THR A 32 8.90 -1.05 4.47
CA THR A 32 10.30 -0.67 4.28
C THR A 32 10.47 -0.37 2.80
N PRO A 33 11.56 0.31 2.42
CA PRO A 33 11.80 0.60 1.01
C PRO A 33 11.80 -0.67 0.16
N ARG A 34 12.37 -1.74 0.68
CA ARG A 34 12.39 -2.99 -0.08
C ARG A 34 10.99 -3.57 -0.22
N GLU A 35 10.20 -3.49 0.85
CA GLU A 35 8.83 -3.99 0.80
C GLU A 35 8.02 -3.19 -0.20
N HIS A 36 8.22 -1.88 -0.21
CA HIS A 36 7.51 -1.04 -1.16
C HIS A 36 7.90 -1.41 -2.59
N GLU A 37 9.18 -1.65 -2.79
CA GLU A 37 9.67 -2.04 -4.09
C GLU A 37 9.01 -3.33 -4.53
N ILE A 38 8.95 -4.31 -3.64
CA ILE A 38 8.35 -5.58 -3.96
C ILE A 38 6.86 -5.43 -4.22
N LEU A 39 6.20 -4.56 -3.45
CA LEU A 39 4.79 -4.32 -3.66
C LEU A 39 4.55 -3.77 -5.07
N CYS A 40 5.41 -2.90 -5.53
CA CYS A 40 5.27 -2.36 -6.87
C CYS A 40 5.44 -3.44 -7.93
N HIS A 41 6.35 -4.38 -7.70
CA HIS A 41 6.49 -5.49 -8.62
C HIS A 41 5.25 -6.37 -8.60
N LEU A 42 4.65 -6.53 -7.41
CA LEU A 42 3.42 -7.30 -7.31
C LEU A 42 2.32 -6.63 -8.12
N SER A 43 2.27 -5.32 -8.08
CA SER A 43 1.23 -4.60 -8.79
C SER A 43 1.39 -4.73 -10.29
N GLU A 44 2.57 -5.15 -10.72
CA GLU A 44 2.79 -5.41 -12.13
C GLU A 44 2.55 -6.86 -12.49
N GLY A 45 2.08 -7.65 -11.54
CA GLY A 45 1.77 -9.03 -11.82
C GLY A 45 2.93 -9.97 -11.84
N GLN A 46 4.06 -9.57 -11.29
CA GLN A 46 5.24 -10.41 -11.34
C GLN A 46 5.21 -11.48 -10.28
N SER A 47 5.73 -12.64 -10.61
CA SER A 47 5.82 -13.74 -9.66
C SER A 47 6.99 -13.52 -8.73
N ASN A 48 7.02 -14.28 -7.64
CA ASN A 48 8.11 -14.19 -6.70
C ASN A 48 9.45 -14.45 -7.38
N LYS A 49 9.45 -15.40 -8.30
CA LYS A 49 10.68 -15.73 -8.99
C LYS A 49 11.18 -14.56 -9.82
N VAL A 50 10.27 -13.90 -10.52
CA VAL A 50 10.66 -12.77 -11.34
C VAL A 50 11.12 -11.62 -10.46
N ILE A 51 10.40 -11.39 -9.35
CA ILE A 51 10.78 -10.33 -8.43
C ILE A 51 12.17 -10.62 -7.87
N ALA A 52 12.40 -11.86 -7.48
CA ALA A 52 13.68 -12.25 -6.90
C ALA A 52 14.80 -11.97 -7.90
N ARG A 53 14.55 -12.30 -9.14
CA ARG A 53 15.55 -12.08 -10.16
C ARG A 53 15.80 -10.59 -10.38
N ASN A 54 14.72 -9.82 -10.43
CA ASN A 54 14.85 -8.39 -10.66
C ASN A 54 15.56 -7.68 -9.53
N LEU A 55 15.37 -8.16 -8.31
CA LEU A 55 15.98 -7.52 -7.16
C LEU A 55 17.25 -8.23 -6.70
N ASN A 56 17.60 -9.31 -7.38
CA ASN A 56 18.81 -10.06 -7.05
C ASN A 56 18.77 -10.58 -5.62
N ILE A 57 17.67 -11.18 -5.24
CA ILE A 57 17.51 -11.81 -3.94
C ILE A 57 16.85 -13.16 -4.17
N SER A 58 16.73 -13.96 -3.12
CA SER A 58 16.18 -15.29 -3.28
C SER A 58 14.67 -15.27 -3.26
N ASP A 59 14.07 -16.31 -3.83
CA ASP A 59 12.61 -16.46 -3.79
C ASP A 59 12.13 -16.46 -2.36
N GLY A 60 12.85 -17.12 -1.47
CA GLY A 60 12.45 -17.18 -0.09
C GLY A 60 12.41 -15.82 0.55
N THR A 61 13.37 -14.97 0.20
CA THR A 61 13.39 -13.62 0.72
C THR A 61 12.19 -12.84 0.21
N VAL A 62 11.86 -13.00 -1.07
CA VAL A 62 10.70 -12.34 -1.62
C VAL A 62 9.44 -12.79 -0.87
N LYS A 63 9.35 -14.10 -0.61
CA LYS A 63 8.20 -14.63 0.10
C LYS A 63 8.06 -14.00 1.47
N LEU A 64 9.16 -13.83 2.18
CA LEU A 64 9.11 -13.21 3.48
C LEU A 64 8.63 -11.77 3.40
N HIS A 65 9.13 -11.06 2.41
CA HIS A 65 8.71 -9.67 2.23
C HIS A 65 7.23 -9.60 1.86
N VAL A 66 6.77 -10.51 1.01
CA VAL A 66 5.38 -10.52 0.62
C VAL A 66 4.50 -10.77 1.84
N LYS A 67 4.90 -11.72 2.68
CA LYS A 67 4.14 -12.00 3.87
C LYS A 67 4.05 -10.77 4.76
N ALA A 68 5.15 -10.07 4.92
CA ALA A 68 5.16 -8.87 5.74
C ALA A 68 4.27 -7.80 5.12
N ILE A 69 4.31 -7.66 3.81
CA ILE A 69 3.48 -6.68 3.12
C ILE A 69 2.02 -6.98 3.37
N LEU A 70 1.62 -8.23 3.18
CA LEU A 70 0.22 -8.60 3.37
C LEU A 70 -0.24 -8.30 4.77
N ARG A 71 0.62 -8.57 5.75
CA ARG A 71 0.27 -8.31 7.12
C ARG A 71 0.14 -6.81 7.37
N LYS A 72 1.09 -6.05 6.87
CA LYS A 72 1.07 -4.61 7.08
C LYS A 72 -0.09 -3.93 6.39
N LEU A 73 -0.51 -4.45 5.25
CA LEU A 73 -1.63 -3.89 4.54
C LEU A 73 -2.96 -4.50 4.98
N SER A 74 -2.91 -5.49 5.84
CA SER A 74 -4.10 -6.15 6.34
C SER A 74 -4.92 -6.76 5.21
N VAL A 75 -4.24 -7.38 4.27
CA VAL A 75 -4.92 -8.05 3.18
C VAL A 75 -4.56 -9.53 3.22
N HIS A 76 -5.31 -10.33 2.50
CA HIS A 76 -5.15 -11.77 2.57
C HIS A 76 -4.45 -12.38 1.37
N SER A 77 -4.28 -11.65 0.32
CA SER A 77 -3.62 -12.22 -0.84
C SER A 77 -2.79 -11.17 -1.54
N ARG A 78 -1.84 -11.63 -2.32
CA ARG A 78 -0.99 -10.71 -3.05
C ARG A 78 -1.80 -9.96 -4.11
N VAL A 79 -2.87 -10.57 -4.59
CA VAL A 79 -3.71 -9.89 -5.55
C VAL A 79 -4.38 -8.70 -4.91
N GLU A 80 -4.87 -8.88 -3.68
CA GLU A 80 -5.47 -7.78 -2.96
C GLU A 80 -4.46 -6.67 -2.74
N ALA A 81 -3.24 -7.05 -2.38
CA ALA A 81 -2.19 -6.06 -2.16
C ALA A 81 -1.90 -5.31 -3.45
N ALA A 82 -1.83 -6.02 -4.56
CA ALA A 82 -1.54 -5.41 -5.83
C ALA A 82 -2.65 -4.44 -6.23
N VAL A 83 -3.89 -4.84 -6.02
CA VAL A 83 -5.02 -4.00 -6.36
C VAL A 83 -5.02 -2.75 -5.50
N MET A 84 -4.73 -2.90 -4.21
CA MET A 84 -4.65 -1.76 -3.33
C MET A 84 -3.59 -0.78 -3.81
N ALA A 85 -2.44 -1.31 -4.17
CA ALA A 85 -1.34 -0.46 -4.61
C ALA A 85 -1.72 0.33 -5.86
N VAL A 86 -2.40 -0.32 -6.77
CA VAL A 86 -2.81 0.34 -7.99
C VAL A 86 -3.88 1.38 -7.71
N GLU A 87 -4.86 1.01 -6.89
CA GLU A 87 -5.93 1.93 -6.59
C GLU A 87 -5.46 3.15 -5.86
N LYS A 88 -4.50 2.99 -4.97
CA LYS A 88 -4.00 4.12 -4.21
C LYS A 88 -2.88 4.84 -4.93
N GLY A 89 -2.43 4.28 -6.03
CA GLY A 89 -1.39 4.93 -6.81
C GLY A 89 -0.06 5.05 -6.11
N VAL A 90 0.21 4.13 -5.17
CA VAL A 90 1.47 4.21 -4.44
C VAL A 90 2.65 3.80 -5.28
N CYS A 91 2.39 3.11 -6.37
CA CYS A 91 3.47 2.70 -7.26
C CYS A 91 3.25 3.36 -8.59
N LYS A 92 3.16 4.68 -8.57
CA LYS A 92 2.93 5.38 -9.79
C LYS A 92 4.06 5.19 -10.71
N ARG A 93 3.77 4.64 -11.83
CA ARG A 93 4.79 4.43 -12.78
C ARG A 93 4.47 5.10 -14.06
N GLU A 94 3.36 5.80 -14.04
CA GLU A 94 2.95 6.43 -15.22
C GLU A 94 3.94 7.43 -15.66
N VAL A 95 4.77 7.82 -14.78
CA VAL A 95 5.82 8.71 -15.18
C VAL A 95 6.59 8.10 -16.28
N ARG A 96 6.81 6.80 -16.18
CA ARG A 96 7.53 6.17 -17.18
C ARG A 96 6.78 6.11 -18.42
N GLU A 97 5.54 6.07 -18.27
CA GLU A 97 4.78 5.91 -19.40
C GLU A 97 4.78 7.04 -20.24
N GLN A 98 5.16 8.14 -19.75
CA GLN A 98 5.19 9.24 -20.56
C GLN A 98 6.10 9.08 -21.64
N THR A 99 6.95 8.23 -21.49
CA THR A 99 7.92 8.08 -22.54
C THR A 99 7.30 7.53 -23.78
#